data_5d56b66e2fe0a7eb3f448dac1c96d478
#
_entry.id   5d56b66e2fe0a7eb3f448dac1c96d478
#
_cell.length_a   1.000
_cell.length_b   1.000
_cell.length_c   1.000
_cell.angle_alpha   90.00
_cell.angle_beta   90.00
_cell.angle_gamma   90.00
#
_symmetry.space_group_name_H-M   'P 1'
#
loop_
_entity.id
_entity.type
_entity.pdbx_description
1 polymer ?
#
loop_
_entity_poly.entity_id
_entity_poly.type
_entity_poly.pdbx_seq_one_letter_code
_entity_poly.pdbx_strand_id
1 'polypeptide(L)'
;ALELETLYDVDEREAHIAEQALKLKIRTISLAFIFFIVLLVLFFLWKVWMQNRNIKEKNRALVKYVNEALSEQKKKQQSPGEDDKSILYNDLDTESSDIDKEYEINKQVFQKLDSLIRRDELYLSADLSREDLVRMAHMNNTRFAKMIKENTGTNLSGYINELRLNHAIHLLKEHPEYTLRAIAEASGINSMPTFHSLFKNKTGMTPSEFKKTQMDMKQ
;
A
#
# COMPACT_ATOMS: atom_id res chain seq x y z
N ALA A 1 72.05 -52.27 19.61
CA ALA A 1 71.63 -50.99 20.17
C ALA A 1 71.30 -49.93 19.05
N LEU A 2 72.18 -49.79 18.07
CA LEU A 2 71.98 -48.83 16.95
C LEU A 2 70.75 -49.07 16.07
N GLU A 3 70.39 -50.33 15.83
CA GLU A 3 69.16 -50.63 14.98
C GLU A 3 67.84 -50.29 15.69
N LEU A 4 67.80 -50.42 17.00
CA LEU A 4 66.61 -50.05 17.79
C LEU A 4 66.43 -48.54 17.86
N GLU A 5 67.51 -47.79 17.89
CA GLU A 5 67.49 -46.30 17.93
C GLU A 5 67.06 -45.69 16.60
N THR A 6 67.48 -46.29 15.47
CA THR A 6 67.04 -45.92 14.15
C THR A 6 65.57 -46.24 13.85
N LEU A 7 65.05 -47.37 14.42
CA LEU A 7 63.66 -47.75 14.32
C LEU A 7 62.75 -46.75 15.08
N TYR A 8 63.15 -46.32 16.28
CA TYR A 8 62.44 -45.34 17.10
C TYR A 8 62.36 -43.96 16.42
N ASP A 9 63.47 -43.54 15.78
CA ASP A 9 63.60 -42.27 15.12
C ASP A 9 62.75 -42.25 13.85
N VAL A 10 62.56 -43.37 13.17
CA VAL A 10 61.66 -43.48 11.98
C VAL A 10 60.20 -43.45 12.40
N ASP A 11 59.80 -44.16 13.43
CA ASP A 11 58.44 -44.21 13.95
C ASP A 11 58.01 -42.83 14.46
N GLU A 12 58.89 -42.09 15.15
CA GLU A 12 58.58 -40.71 15.61
C GLU A 12 58.42 -39.73 14.45
N ARG A 13 59.25 -39.85 13.41
CA ARG A 13 59.10 -39.02 12.17
C ARG A 13 57.83 -39.34 11.40
N GLU A 14 57.45 -40.60 11.28
CA GLU A 14 56.21 -41.02 10.63
C GLU A 14 54.97 -40.49 11.39
N ALA A 15 54.98 -40.58 12.73
CA ALA A 15 53.94 -40.01 13.57
C ALA A 15 53.80 -38.47 13.40
N HIS A 16 54.94 -37.79 13.35
CA HIS A 16 54.97 -36.34 13.16
C HIS A 16 54.45 -35.94 11.77
N ILE A 17 54.81 -36.68 10.73
CA ILE A 17 54.29 -36.43 9.33
C ILE A 17 52.78 -36.70 9.27
N ALA A 18 52.31 -37.79 9.93
CA ALA A 18 50.88 -38.10 9.97
C ALA A 18 50.06 -37.00 10.70
N GLU A 19 50.61 -36.46 11.81
CA GLU A 19 49.99 -35.36 12.56
C GLU A 19 49.92 -34.07 11.72
N GLN A 20 51.02 -33.74 11.02
CA GLN A 20 51.05 -32.58 10.14
C GLN A 20 50.08 -32.74 8.96
N ALA A 21 49.99 -33.91 8.36
CA ALA A 21 49.04 -34.21 7.29
C ALA A 21 47.58 -34.10 7.76
N LEU A 22 47.28 -34.52 8.98
CA LEU A 22 45.95 -34.38 9.58
C LEU A 22 45.63 -32.91 9.85
N LYS A 23 46.54 -32.11 10.39
CA LYS A 23 46.38 -30.67 10.61
C LYS A 23 46.12 -29.91 9.27
N LEU A 24 46.86 -30.29 8.23
CA LEU A 24 46.65 -29.73 6.89
C LEU A 24 45.27 -30.08 6.34
N LYS A 25 44.80 -31.32 6.46
CA LYS A 25 43.43 -31.74 6.05
C LYS A 25 42.35 -30.96 6.78
N ILE A 26 42.47 -30.84 8.12
CA ILE A 26 41.51 -30.05 8.92
C ILE A 26 41.50 -28.60 8.45
N ARG A 27 42.67 -27.99 8.21
CA ARG A 27 42.77 -26.60 7.75
C ARG A 27 42.16 -26.39 6.37
N THR A 28 42.37 -27.32 5.43
CA THR A 28 41.78 -27.24 4.08
C THR A 28 40.25 -27.41 4.12
N ILE A 29 39.72 -28.32 4.95
CA ILE A 29 38.28 -28.48 5.14
C ILE A 29 37.66 -27.21 5.76
N SER A 30 38.34 -26.67 6.78
CA SER A 30 37.88 -25.41 7.43
C SER A 30 37.82 -24.23 6.43
N LEU A 31 38.85 -24.07 5.60
CA LEU A 31 38.87 -23.02 4.56
C LEU A 31 37.77 -23.23 3.52
N ALA A 32 37.55 -24.48 3.09
CA ALA A 32 36.46 -24.78 2.15
C ALA A 32 35.09 -24.49 2.76
N PHE A 33 34.90 -24.77 4.04
CA PHE A 33 33.64 -24.46 4.76
C PHE A 33 33.40 -22.92 4.87
N ILE A 34 34.46 -22.18 5.22
CA ILE A 34 34.39 -20.71 5.28
C ILE A 34 34.05 -20.14 3.89
N PHE A 35 34.70 -20.64 2.84
CA PHE A 35 34.41 -20.23 1.46
C PHE A 35 32.96 -20.48 1.06
N PHE A 36 32.41 -21.64 1.46
CA PHE A 36 31.02 -21.99 1.22
C PHE A 36 30.04 -21.05 1.94
N ILE A 37 30.33 -20.68 3.20
CA ILE A 37 29.52 -19.70 3.93
C ILE A 37 29.54 -18.35 3.24
N VAL A 38 30.69 -17.89 2.79
CA VAL A 38 30.82 -16.61 2.05
C VAL A 38 29.97 -16.63 0.79
N LEU A 39 29.99 -17.72 0.02
CA LEU A 39 29.14 -17.86 -1.16
C LEU A 39 27.65 -17.83 -0.82
N LEU A 40 27.22 -18.47 0.26
CA LEU A 40 25.83 -18.42 0.70
C LEU A 40 25.40 -17.00 1.09
N VAL A 41 26.26 -16.25 1.79
CA VAL A 41 25.98 -14.85 2.16
C VAL A 41 25.89 -13.99 0.91
N LEU A 42 26.80 -14.13 -0.04
CA LEU A 42 26.76 -13.39 -1.30
C LEU A 42 25.51 -13.71 -2.13
N PHE A 43 25.11 -14.99 -2.19
CA PHE A 43 23.87 -15.41 -2.84
C PHE A 43 22.64 -14.79 -2.17
N PHE A 44 22.61 -14.77 -0.84
CA PHE A 44 21.52 -14.17 -0.10
C PHE A 44 21.43 -12.66 -0.34
N LEU A 45 22.57 -11.96 -0.29
CA LEU A 45 22.64 -10.52 -0.60
C LEU A 45 22.19 -10.22 -2.03
N TRP A 46 22.61 -11.03 -3.00
CA TRP A 46 22.18 -10.92 -4.38
C TRP A 46 20.67 -11.12 -4.53
N LYS A 47 20.10 -12.13 -3.84
CA LYS A 47 18.66 -12.39 -3.82
C LYS A 47 17.88 -11.21 -3.22
N VAL A 48 18.35 -10.66 -2.10
CA VAL A 48 17.73 -9.49 -1.46
C VAL A 48 17.82 -8.26 -2.37
N TRP A 49 18.97 -8.03 -3.01
CA TRP A 49 19.15 -6.93 -3.96
C TRP A 49 18.21 -7.05 -5.17
N MET A 50 18.08 -8.24 -5.75
CA MET A 50 17.16 -8.50 -6.85
C MET A 50 15.69 -8.30 -6.45
N GLN A 51 15.32 -8.75 -5.25
CA GLN A 51 13.98 -8.55 -4.70
C GLN A 51 13.66 -7.06 -4.47
N ASN A 52 14.62 -6.30 -3.96
CA ASN A 52 14.49 -4.85 -3.76
C ASN A 52 14.35 -4.08 -5.08
N ARG A 53 15.04 -4.53 -6.14
CA ARG A 53 14.91 -3.93 -7.47
C ARG A 53 13.51 -4.12 -8.05
N ASN A 54 12.96 -5.34 -7.95
CA ASN A 54 11.60 -5.65 -8.41
C ASN A 54 10.53 -4.85 -7.64
N ILE A 55 10.74 -4.60 -6.34
CA ILE A 55 9.84 -3.78 -5.52
C ILE A 55 9.84 -2.32 -6.01
N LYS A 56 11.00 -1.75 -6.32
CA LYS A 56 11.11 -0.38 -6.82
C LYS A 56 10.40 -0.19 -8.16
N GLU A 57 10.49 -1.15 -9.07
CA GLU A 57 9.80 -1.10 -10.37
C GLU A 57 8.28 -1.21 -10.19
N LYS A 58 7.81 -2.12 -9.33
CA LYS A 58 6.39 -2.23 -8.97
C LYS A 58 5.85 -0.96 -8.31
N ASN A 59 6.63 -0.36 -7.42
CA ASN A 59 6.25 0.89 -6.76
C ASN A 59 6.12 2.05 -7.76
N ARG A 60 7.03 2.18 -8.72
CA ARG A 60 6.94 3.19 -9.79
C ARG A 60 5.69 2.99 -10.67
N ALA A 61 5.42 1.76 -11.08
CA ALA A 61 4.23 1.42 -11.85
C ALA A 61 2.94 1.74 -11.07
N LEU A 62 2.93 1.42 -9.77
CA LEU A 62 1.79 1.68 -8.90
C LEU A 62 1.54 3.18 -8.69
N VAL A 63 2.61 3.97 -8.47
CA VAL A 63 2.52 5.44 -8.39
C VAL A 63 1.97 6.02 -9.68
N LYS A 64 2.44 5.54 -10.84
CA LYS A 64 1.94 5.97 -12.15
C LYS A 64 0.44 5.65 -12.30
N TYR A 65 0.03 4.43 -11.96
CA TYR A 65 -1.38 4.01 -12.00
C TYR A 65 -2.27 4.87 -11.08
N VAL A 66 -1.85 5.10 -9.84
CA VAL A 66 -2.58 5.96 -8.88
C VAL A 66 -2.70 7.39 -9.43
N ASN A 67 -1.64 7.91 -10.06
CA ASN A 67 -1.63 9.24 -10.66
C ASN A 67 -2.60 9.35 -11.85
N GLU A 68 -2.64 8.34 -12.70
CA GLU A 68 -3.56 8.27 -13.85
C GLU A 68 -5.01 8.15 -13.37
N ALA A 69 -5.30 7.27 -12.42
CA ALA A 69 -6.64 7.09 -11.86
C ALA A 69 -7.20 8.38 -11.21
N LEU A 70 -6.36 9.12 -10.48
CA LEU A 70 -6.76 10.41 -9.90
C LEU A 70 -6.98 11.50 -10.96
N SER A 71 -6.22 11.48 -12.05
CA SER A 71 -6.40 12.44 -13.16
C SER A 71 -7.69 12.16 -13.93
N GLU A 72 -8.06 10.89 -14.09
CA GLU A 72 -9.36 10.52 -14.70
C GLU A 72 -10.55 10.92 -13.84
N GLN A 73 -10.44 10.77 -12.50
CA GLN A 73 -11.48 11.23 -11.58
C GLN A 73 -11.67 12.76 -11.65
N LYS A 74 -10.58 13.54 -11.77
CA LYS A 74 -10.67 15.00 -11.97
C LYS A 74 -11.35 15.37 -13.30
N LYS A 75 -11.06 14.65 -14.40
CA LYS A 75 -11.69 14.88 -15.71
C LYS A 75 -13.18 14.59 -15.71
N LYS A 76 -13.63 13.52 -15.01
CA LYS A 76 -15.06 13.18 -14.87
C LYS A 76 -15.84 14.19 -14.02
N GLN A 77 -15.18 14.95 -13.15
CA GLN A 77 -15.80 15.99 -12.32
C GLN A 77 -15.89 17.36 -13.02
N GLN A 78 -15.16 17.56 -14.13
CA GLN A 78 -15.16 18.83 -14.87
C GLN A 78 -16.06 18.86 -16.10
N SER A 79 -16.75 17.79 -16.43
CA SER A 79 -17.75 17.79 -17.50
C SER A 79 -19.14 17.96 -16.91
N PRO A 80 -19.81 19.10 -17.12
CA PRO A 80 -21.25 19.18 -16.96
C PRO A 80 -21.86 18.34 -18.08
N GLY A 81 -22.41 17.19 -17.73
CA GLY A 81 -23.05 16.32 -18.70
C GLY A 81 -24.41 16.87 -19.09
N GLU A 82 -24.56 17.18 -20.35
CA GLU A 82 -25.84 17.21 -21.02
C GLU A 82 -26.15 15.82 -21.57
N ASP A 83 -27.40 15.43 -21.30
CA ASP A 83 -28.29 14.55 -22.05
C ASP A 83 -27.79 13.23 -22.65
N ASP A 84 -28.29 12.14 -22.13
CA ASP A 84 -29.10 11.28 -23.01
C ASP A 84 -30.22 10.56 -22.25
N LYS A 85 -31.46 10.95 -22.62
CA LYS A 85 -32.68 10.22 -22.37
C LYS A 85 -32.79 9.15 -23.44
N SER A 86 -32.79 7.90 -23.09
CA SER A 86 -33.54 6.94 -23.88
C SER A 86 -34.29 5.97 -22.99
N ILE A 87 -35.55 6.15 -23.06
CA ILE A 87 -36.68 5.39 -22.58
C ILE A 87 -36.64 3.98 -23.21
N LEU A 88 -36.75 2.96 -22.41
CA LEU A 88 -37.53 1.80 -22.81
C LEU A 88 -38.31 1.23 -21.61
N TYR A 89 -39.59 1.50 -21.63
CA TYR A 89 -40.61 0.82 -20.83
C TYR A 89 -40.74 -0.61 -21.32
N ASN A 90 -40.73 -1.56 -20.39
CA ASN A 90 -41.64 -2.68 -20.48
C ASN A 90 -42.03 -3.14 -19.09
N ASP A 91 -43.33 -3.18 -18.93
CA ASP A 91 -44.11 -3.74 -17.80
C ASP A 91 -43.61 -5.10 -17.35
N LEU A 92 -43.49 -5.28 -16.03
CA LEU A 92 -44.07 -6.39 -15.26
C LEU A 92 -43.67 -6.27 -13.77
N ASP A 93 -44.70 -6.34 -12.92
CA ASP A 93 -44.69 -6.61 -11.48
C ASP A 93 -44.64 -5.41 -10.52
N THR A 94 -45.78 -5.19 -9.91
CA THR A 94 -46.18 -4.07 -9.04
C THR A 94 -45.49 -4.03 -7.67
N GLU A 95 -44.63 -5.00 -7.30
CA GLU A 95 -43.83 -5.00 -6.08
C GLU A 95 -42.37 -4.53 -6.30
N SER A 96 -41.86 -4.60 -7.53
CA SER A 96 -40.52 -4.11 -7.87
C SER A 96 -40.48 -2.57 -7.97
N SER A 97 -41.58 -1.92 -8.31
CA SER A 97 -41.62 -0.48 -8.59
C SER A 97 -41.33 0.40 -7.37
N ASP A 98 -41.62 -0.05 -6.15
CA ASP A 98 -41.37 0.77 -4.95
C ASP A 98 -39.92 0.61 -4.43
N ILE A 99 -39.32 -0.54 -4.62
CA ILE A 99 -37.90 -0.79 -4.31
C ILE A 99 -37.00 -0.01 -5.28
N ASP A 100 -37.33 -0.02 -6.56
CA ASP A 100 -36.58 0.72 -7.59
C ASP A 100 -36.70 2.24 -7.39
N LYS A 101 -37.89 2.72 -7.04
CA LYS A 101 -38.10 4.14 -6.69
C LYS A 101 -37.29 4.56 -5.43
N GLU A 102 -37.28 3.71 -4.40
CA GLU A 102 -36.50 3.99 -3.19
C GLU A 102 -35.00 4.03 -3.50
N TYR A 103 -34.50 3.13 -4.33
CA TYR A 103 -33.12 3.10 -4.76
C TYR A 103 -32.73 4.37 -5.52
N GLU A 104 -33.52 4.80 -6.51
CA GLU A 104 -33.27 6.02 -7.27
C GLU A 104 -33.32 7.29 -6.40
N ILE A 105 -34.26 7.38 -5.45
CA ILE A 105 -34.31 8.47 -4.47
C ILE A 105 -33.03 8.47 -3.62
N ASN A 106 -32.61 7.31 -3.10
CA ASN A 106 -31.40 7.20 -2.29
C ASN A 106 -30.16 7.61 -3.10
N LYS A 107 -30.08 7.21 -4.36
CA LYS A 107 -29.00 7.59 -5.28
C LYS A 107 -28.92 9.10 -5.52
N GLN A 108 -30.06 9.75 -5.78
CA GLN A 108 -30.11 11.21 -5.93
C GLN A 108 -29.71 11.94 -4.64
N VAL A 109 -30.17 11.47 -3.47
CA VAL A 109 -29.78 12.04 -2.19
C VAL A 109 -28.28 11.86 -1.95
N PHE A 110 -27.73 10.67 -2.27
CA PHE A 110 -26.30 10.41 -2.18
C PHE A 110 -25.50 11.37 -3.07
N GLN A 111 -25.90 11.56 -4.33
CA GLN A 111 -25.21 12.45 -5.27
C GLN A 111 -25.18 13.89 -4.78
N LYS A 112 -26.29 14.38 -4.20
CA LYS A 112 -26.36 15.72 -3.61
C LYS A 112 -25.45 15.83 -2.38
N LEU A 113 -25.45 14.82 -1.50
CA LEU A 113 -24.62 14.77 -0.31
C LEU A 113 -23.13 14.66 -0.68
N ASP A 114 -22.77 13.81 -1.64
CA ASP A 114 -21.38 13.65 -2.13
C ASP A 114 -20.86 14.97 -2.73
N SER A 115 -21.67 15.65 -3.55
CA SER A 115 -21.29 16.94 -4.10
C SER A 115 -21.09 18.01 -3.03
N LEU A 116 -21.92 18.02 -1.99
CA LEU A 116 -21.76 18.94 -0.84
C LEU A 116 -20.49 18.64 -0.05
N ILE A 117 -20.26 17.36 0.29
CA ILE A 117 -19.08 16.91 1.05
C ILE A 117 -17.80 17.28 0.31
N ARG A 118 -17.77 17.15 -1.02
CA ARG A 118 -16.59 17.45 -1.84
C ARG A 118 -16.42 18.94 -2.08
N ARG A 119 -17.49 19.66 -2.42
CA ARG A 119 -17.44 21.09 -2.70
C ARG A 119 -17.00 21.89 -1.50
N ASP A 120 -17.57 21.59 -0.33
CA ASP A 120 -17.32 22.32 0.91
C ASP A 120 -16.19 21.66 1.75
N GLU A 121 -15.50 20.65 1.16
CA GLU A 121 -14.37 19.93 1.75
C GLU A 121 -14.65 19.40 3.18
N LEU A 122 -15.91 19.05 3.47
CA LEU A 122 -16.36 18.67 4.82
C LEU A 122 -15.56 17.45 5.35
N TYR A 123 -15.07 16.58 4.45
CA TYR A 123 -14.27 15.42 4.81
C TYR A 123 -12.92 15.78 5.46
N LEU A 124 -12.43 17.02 5.31
CA LEU A 124 -11.18 17.47 5.93
C LEU A 124 -11.37 17.84 7.41
N SER A 125 -12.63 18.14 7.82
CA SER A 125 -12.92 18.42 9.22
C SER A 125 -12.76 17.15 10.06
N ALA A 126 -11.93 17.26 11.14
CA ALA A 126 -11.76 16.16 12.09
C ALA A 126 -13.05 15.92 12.92
N ASP A 127 -13.88 16.95 13.06
CA ASP A 127 -15.11 16.95 13.86
C ASP A 127 -16.35 16.52 13.06
N LEU A 128 -16.19 16.17 11.76
CA LEU A 128 -17.29 15.69 10.96
C LEU A 128 -17.89 14.43 11.55
N SER A 129 -19.08 14.55 12.12
CA SER A 129 -19.79 13.45 12.72
C SER A 129 -20.74 12.75 11.75
N ARG A 130 -21.05 11.48 12.04
CA ARG A 130 -22.08 10.75 11.31
C ARG A 130 -23.45 11.42 11.41
N GLU A 131 -23.76 11.93 12.58
CA GLU A 131 -25.01 12.59 12.92
C GLU A 131 -25.24 13.83 12.07
N ASP A 132 -24.17 14.58 11.76
CA ASP A 132 -24.26 15.75 10.89
C ASP A 132 -24.65 15.34 9.47
N LEU A 133 -24.01 14.33 8.91
CA LEU A 133 -24.29 13.84 7.57
C LEU A 133 -25.70 13.21 7.47
N VAL A 134 -26.14 12.49 8.50
CA VAL A 134 -27.51 11.93 8.59
C VAL A 134 -28.54 13.04 8.60
N ARG A 135 -28.31 14.13 9.35
CA ARG A 135 -29.18 15.32 9.33
C ARG A 135 -29.22 15.99 7.99
N MET A 136 -28.07 16.18 7.33
CA MET A 136 -27.97 16.74 5.99
C MET A 136 -28.72 15.91 4.93
N ALA A 137 -28.68 14.60 5.07
CA ALA A 137 -29.38 13.67 4.17
C ALA A 137 -30.91 13.58 4.47
N HIS A 138 -31.38 14.14 5.59
CA HIS A 138 -32.77 14.03 6.05
C HIS A 138 -33.26 12.58 6.13
N MET A 139 -32.40 11.67 6.63
CA MET A 139 -32.66 10.23 6.71
C MET A 139 -32.51 9.72 8.13
N ASN A 140 -33.03 8.53 8.42
CA ASN A 140 -32.66 7.80 9.62
C ASN A 140 -31.30 7.07 9.44
N ASN A 141 -30.69 6.67 10.53
CA ASN A 141 -29.35 6.04 10.56
C ASN A 141 -29.26 4.76 9.72
N THR A 142 -30.33 3.94 9.70
CA THR A 142 -30.36 2.66 9.00
C THR A 142 -30.39 2.87 7.48
N ARG A 143 -31.30 3.74 7.03
CA ARG A 143 -31.43 4.07 5.59
C ARG A 143 -30.17 4.78 5.09
N PHE A 144 -29.61 5.70 5.89
CA PHE A 144 -28.35 6.39 5.58
C PHE A 144 -27.19 5.40 5.39
N ALA A 145 -27.03 4.43 6.31
CA ALA A 145 -25.97 3.42 6.19
C ALA A 145 -26.14 2.54 4.96
N LYS A 146 -27.39 2.17 4.64
CA LYS A 146 -27.72 1.39 3.42
C LYS A 146 -27.36 2.20 2.18
N MET A 147 -27.80 3.44 2.09
CA MET A 147 -27.51 4.36 0.98
C MET A 147 -26.00 4.51 0.74
N ILE A 148 -25.21 4.78 1.79
CA ILE A 148 -23.74 4.89 1.67
C ILE A 148 -23.16 3.58 1.12
N LYS A 149 -23.53 2.44 1.68
CA LYS A 149 -22.99 1.13 1.27
C LYS A 149 -23.33 0.78 -0.18
N GLU A 150 -24.54 1.06 -0.62
CA GLU A 150 -25.01 0.81 -1.98
C GLU A 150 -24.29 1.66 -3.03
N ASN A 151 -24.03 2.94 -2.71
CA ASN A 151 -23.40 3.87 -3.65
C ASN A 151 -21.86 3.85 -3.62
N THR A 152 -21.24 3.42 -2.52
CA THR A 152 -19.77 3.46 -2.35
C THR A 152 -19.13 2.08 -2.19
N GLY A 153 -19.92 1.03 -2.00
CA GLY A 153 -19.43 -0.32 -1.71
C GLY A 153 -18.84 -0.48 -0.29
N THR A 154 -18.79 0.60 0.51
CA THR A 154 -18.17 0.61 1.84
C THR A 154 -19.07 1.31 2.87
N ASN A 155 -18.63 1.35 4.13
CA ASN A 155 -19.31 2.13 5.17
C ASN A 155 -18.90 3.61 5.12
N LEU A 156 -19.57 4.47 5.91
CA LEU A 156 -19.30 5.90 5.96
C LEU A 156 -17.84 6.22 6.28
N SER A 157 -17.25 5.54 7.27
CA SER A 157 -15.84 5.78 7.63
C SER A 157 -14.89 5.42 6.50
N GLY A 158 -15.16 4.33 5.78
CA GLY A 158 -14.39 3.93 4.60
C GLY A 158 -14.49 4.98 3.49
N TYR A 159 -15.72 5.46 3.21
CA TYR A 159 -15.97 6.48 2.20
C TYR A 159 -15.25 7.81 2.55
N ILE A 160 -15.39 8.32 3.76
CA ILE A 160 -14.71 9.56 4.20
C ILE A 160 -13.19 9.40 4.19
N ASN A 161 -12.68 8.26 4.68
CA ASN A 161 -11.24 7.99 4.66
C ASN A 161 -10.68 7.89 3.23
N GLU A 162 -11.48 7.43 2.29
CA GLU A 162 -11.08 7.41 0.87
C GLU A 162 -10.92 8.85 0.32
N LEU A 163 -11.84 9.75 0.62
CA LEU A 163 -11.74 11.17 0.23
C LEU A 163 -10.50 11.82 0.85
N ARG A 164 -10.32 11.64 2.16
CA ARG A 164 -9.14 12.14 2.89
C ARG A 164 -7.83 11.65 2.30
N LEU A 165 -7.79 10.36 1.96
CA LEU A 165 -6.58 9.75 1.42
C LEU A 165 -6.27 10.25 0.00
N ASN A 166 -7.30 10.45 -0.84
CA ASN A 166 -7.12 11.05 -2.16
C ASN A 166 -6.56 12.48 -2.05
N HIS A 167 -7.05 13.26 -1.07
CA HIS A 167 -6.51 14.60 -0.78
C HIS A 167 -5.05 14.53 -0.31
N ALA A 168 -4.72 13.60 0.60
CA ALA A 168 -3.34 13.39 1.04
C ALA A 168 -2.39 13.00 -0.09
N ILE A 169 -2.82 12.15 -1.01
CA ILE A 169 -2.03 11.78 -2.20
C ILE A 169 -1.81 13.00 -3.09
N HIS A 170 -2.82 13.85 -3.24
CA HIS A 170 -2.70 15.10 -3.99
C HIS A 170 -1.65 16.03 -3.35
N LEU A 171 -1.74 16.25 -2.04
CA LEU A 171 -0.76 17.07 -1.31
C LEU A 171 0.67 16.52 -1.41
N LEU A 172 0.85 15.20 -1.33
CA LEU A 172 2.17 14.56 -1.52
C LEU A 172 2.78 14.82 -2.88
N LYS A 173 1.96 15.03 -3.92
CA LYS A 173 2.41 15.31 -5.29
C LYS A 173 2.74 16.78 -5.50
N GLU A 174 1.92 17.67 -4.97
CA GLU A 174 2.03 19.11 -5.21
C GLU A 174 2.99 19.78 -4.22
N HIS A 175 3.07 19.26 -2.99
CA HIS A 175 3.86 19.80 -1.90
C HIS A 175 4.88 18.79 -1.35
N PRO A 176 5.90 18.44 -2.14
CA PRO A 176 6.92 17.48 -1.70
C PRO A 176 7.74 17.98 -0.50
N GLU A 177 7.73 19.27 -0.22
CA GLU A 177 8.37 19.89 0.95
C GLU A 177 7.64 19.61 2.27
N TYR A 178 6.34 19.34 2.25
CA TYR A 178 5.56 19.11 3.47
C TYR A 178 5.97 17.83 4.16
N THR A 179 5.91 17.84 5.50
CA THR A 179 6.10 16.62 6.29
C THR A 179 4.90 15.69 6.16
N LEU A 180 5.11 14.39 6.31
CA LEU A 180 4.00 13.41 6.27
C LEU A 180 2.94 13.70 7.36
N ARG A 181 3.37 14.24 8.49
CA ARG A 181 2.48 14.64 9.57
C ARG A 181 1.58 15.81 9.15
N ALA A 182 2.16 16.85 8.58
CA ALA A 182 1.42 18.00 8.08
C ALA A 182 0.40 17.58 7.01
N ILE A 183 0.79 16.67 6.11
CA ILE A 183 -0.11 16.14 5.06
C ILE A 183 -1.26 15.34 5.68
N ALA A 184 -1.00 14.47 6.66
CA ALA A 184 -2.03 13.70 7.34
C ALA A 184 -3.04 14.62 8.04
N GLU A 185 -2.55 15.59 8.82
CA GLU A 185 -3.38 16.58 9.53
C GLU A 185 -4.19 17.44 8.54
N ALA A 186 -3.59 17.96 7.48
CA ALA A 186 -4.26 18.73 6.44
C ALA A 186 -5.32 17.91 5.67
N SER A 187 -5.20 16.59 5.68
CA SER A 187 -6.17 15.68 5.07
C SER A 187 -7.23 15.18 6.05
N GLY A 188 -7.30 15.74 7.26
CA GLY A 188 -8.26 15.35 8.29
C GLY A 188 -7.95 14.02 8.98
N ILE A 189 -6.72 13.47 8.83
CA ILE A 189 -6.29 12.22 9.47
C ILE A 189 -5.33 12.54 10.61
N ASN A 190 -5.83 12.69 11.82
CA ASN A 190 -5.05 13.12 12.99
C ASN A 190 -4.15 12.01 13.58
N SER A 191 -4.36 10.75 13.19
CA SER A 191 -3.59 9.60 13.69
C SER A 191 -2.59 9.12 12.64
N MET A 192 -1.30 9.26 12.90
CA MET A 192 -0.24 8.78 11.99
C MET A 192 -0.29 7.26 11.75
N PRO A 193 -0.52 6.40 12.76
CA PRO A 193 -0.70 4.97 12.50
C PRO A 193 -1.87 4.68 11.56
N THR A 194 -3.00 5.38 11.74
CA THR A 194 -4.17 5.27 10.86
C THR A 194 -3.83 5.73 9.44
N PHE A 195 -3.15 6.88 9.31
CA PHE A 195 -2.70 7.38 8.01
C PHE A 195 -1.81 6.37 7.27
N HIS A 196 -0.80 5.82 7.94
CA HIS A 196 0.09 4.81 7.37
C HIS A 196 -0.66 3.55 6.93
N SER A 197 -1.57 3.05 7.75
CA SER A 197 -2.37 1.87 7.45
C SER A 197 -3.29 2.08 6.25
N LEU A 198 -4.07 3.16 6.24
CA LEU A 198 -4.99 3.51 5.14
C LEU A 198 -4.22 3.72 3.83
N PHE A 199 -3.11 4.45 3.90
CA PHE A 199 -2.29 4.75 2.74
C PHE A 199 -1.69 3.48 2.12
N LYS A 200 -1.11 2.62 2.96
CA LYS A 200 -0.53 1.35 2.51
C LYS A 200 -1.58 0.41 1.93
N ASN A 201 -2.76 0.33 2.55
CA ASN A 201 -3.86 -0.50 2.06
C ASN A 201 -4.36 -0.04 0.67
N LYS A 202 -4.40 1.28 0.43
CA LYS A 202 -4.86 1.82 -0.87
C LYS A 202 -3.78 1.76 -1.95
N THR A 203 -2.53 2.11 -1.61
CA THR A 203 -1.46 2.31 -2.60
C THR A 203 -0.49 1.14 -2.67
N GLY A 204 -0.54 0.19 -1.73
CA GLY A 204 0.40 -0.92 -1.62
C GLY A 204 1.77 -0.53 -1.05
N MET A 205 2.02 0.73 -0.74
CA MET A 205 3.28 1.24 -0.21
C MET A 205 3.06 2.24 0.92
N THR A 206 4.09 2.49 1.72
CA THR A 206 4.01 3.50 2.79
C THR A 206 4.02 4.92 2.22
N PRO A 207 3.49 5.93 2.94
CA PRO A 207 3.55 7.33 2.52
C PRO A 207 4.98 7.82 2.25
N SER A 208 5.97 7.34 3.04
CA SER A 208 7.38 7.69 2.87
C SER A 208 7.96 7.14 1.58
N GLU A 209 7.66 5.87 1.25
CA GLU A 209 8.08 5.24 0.00
C GLU A 209 7.45 5.93 -1.21
N PHE A 210 6.16 6.26 -1.11
CA PHE A 210 5.44 6.97 -2.16
C PHE A 210 6.07 8.36 -2.41
N LYS A 211 6.31 9.14 -1.36
CA LYS A 211 6.94 10.46 -1.45
C LYS A 211 8.32 10.38 -2.09
N LYS A 212 9.15 9.42 -1.66
CA LYS A 212 10.48 9.20 -2.24
C LYS A 212 10.40 8.84 -3.72
N THR A 213 9.50 7.92 -4.10
CA THR A 213 9.33 7.52 -5.50
C THR A 213 8.86 8.69 -6.37
N GLN A 214 7.98 9.57 -5.85
CA GLN A 214 7.54 10.78 -6.55
C GLN A 214 8.70 11.76 -6.79
N MET A 215 9.59 11.93 -5.81
CA MET A 215 10.78 12.79 -5.96
C MET A 215 11.75 12.24 -7.00
N ASP A 216 11.99 10.92 -6.97
CA ASP A 216 12.89 10.24 -7.93
C ASP A 216 12.36 10.28 -9.37
N MET A 217 11.03 10.47 -9.57
CA MET A 217 10.41 10.57 -10.90
C MET A 217 10.41 12.00 -11.47
N LYS A 218 10.64 13.02 -10.62
CA LYS A 218 10.69 14.44 -11.04
C LYS A 218 12.10 14.91 -11.41
N GLN A 219 13.13 14.10 -11.10
CA GLN A 219 14.52 14.30 -11.50
C GLN A 219 14.81 13.63 -12.84
#